data_2efb88f241a5ed6f2381bac2922018c8
#
_entry.id   2efb88f241a5ed6f2381bac2922018c8
#
_cell.length_a   1.000
_cell.length_b   1.000
_cell.length_c   1.000
_cell.angle_alpha   90.00
_cell.angle_beta   90.00
_cell.angle_gamma   90.00
#
_symmetry.space_group_name_H-M   'P 1'
#
loop_
_entity.id
_entity.type
_entity.pdbx_description
1 polymer ?
#
loop_
_entity_poly.entity_id
_entity_poly.type
_entity_poly.pdbx_seq_one_letter_code
_entity_poly.pdbx_strand_id
1 'polypeptide(L)'
;MLVHRSWLDTHETQFVMQTLRDQIGQHVFPIHRLDRPTSGVLLFALNSEIANLMCQQFEQKTVQKSYLAIVRGYLQGEGQIDYPLKIQLDKIADKFAQEDKAPQEAVTDYEGLNIVEMPYAVGRYQTTRYSLVKLIPQTGRKHQLRRHMKHIFHPILGDTQYGDLHQNRALTEHSGCQRLFLHADTL
;
A
#
# COMPACT_ATOMS: atom_id res chain seq x y z
N MET A 1 3.30 -12.73 1.44
CA MET A 1 2.80 -13.40 2.66
C MET A 1 1.65 -12.59 3.25
N LEU A 2 0.60 -13.23 3.74
CA LEU A 2 -0.55 -12.58 4.39
C LEU A 2 -0.29 -12.38 5.87
N VAL A 3 -0.92 -11.36 6.49
CA VAL A 3 -0.76 -11.08 7.93
C VAL A 3 -1.32 -12.23 8.77
N HIS A 4 -2.53 -12.68 8.46
CA HIS A 4 -3.21 -13.78 9.15
C HIS A 4 -3.97 -14.67 8.16
N ARG A 5 -4.32 -15.88 8.61
CA ARG A 5 -5.11 -16.82 7.82
C ARG A 5 -6.53 -16.25 7.59
N SER A 6 -6.99 -16.34 6.35
CA SER A 6 -8.35 -15.99 5.95
C SER A 6 -8.98 -17.19 5.25
N TRP A 7 -10.26 -17.39 5.41
CA TRP A 7 -11.00 -18.40 4.65
C TRP A 7 -11.04 -18.13 3.14
N LEU A 8 -10.67 -16.92 2.72
CA LEU A 8 -10.56 -16.50 1.31
C LEU A 8 -9.26 -16.96 0.64
N ASP A 9 -8.23 -17.23 1.43
CA ASP A 9 -6.87 -17.53 0.95
C ASP A 9 -6.48 -18.97 1.31
N THR A 10 -7.26 -19.93 0.85
CA THR A 10 -7.11 -21.36 1.16
C THR A 10 -5.80 -21.96 0.63
N HIS A 11 -5.19 -21.33 -0.37
CA HIS A 11 -3.94 -21.80 -0.98
C HIS A 11 -2.67 -21.28 -0.29
N GLU A 12 -2.80 -20.28 0.59
CA GLU A 12 -1.64 -19.76 1.33
C GLU A 12 -1.38 -20.65 2.56
N THR A 13 -0.12 -21.01 2.73
CA THR A 13 0.33 -21.84 3.86
C THR A 13 1.19 -21.07 4.87
N GLN A 14 1.67 -19.89 4.49
CA GLN A 14 2.54 -19.07 5.32
C GLN A 14 1.89 -17.72 5.66
N PHE A 15 1.82 -17.43 6.94
CA PHE A 15 1.23 -16.21 7.47
C PHE A 15 2.19 -15.54 8.44
N VAL A 16 2.33 -14.22 8.35
CA VAL A 16 3.28 -13.45 9.17
C VAL A 16 3.04 -13.68 10.67
N MET A 17 1.77 -13.64 11.10
CA MET A 17 1.42 -13.82 12.50
C MET A 17 1.86 -15.19 13.05
N GLN A 18 1.61 -16.29 12.31
CA GLN A 18 2.04 -17.62 12.71
C GLN A 18 3.56 -17.76 12.70
N THR A 19 4.21 -17.26 11.65
CA THR A 19 5.68 -17.31 11.55
C THR A 19 6.32 -16.56 12.71
N LEU A 20 5.86 -15.34 13.00
CA LEU A 20 6.39 -14.54 14.12
C LEU A 20 6.12 -15.20 15.47
N ARG A 21 4.90 -15.70 15.69
CA ARG A 21 4.54 -16.45 16.90
C ARG A 21 5.51 -17.63 17.14
N ASP A 22 5.78 -18.40 16.09
CA ASP A 22 6.63 -19.59 16.17
C ASP A 22 8.11 -19.21 16.37
N GLN A 23 8.56 -18.08 15.80
CA GLN A 23 9.93 -17.57 16.02
C GLN A 23 10.18 -17.12 17.46
N ILE A 24 9.22 -16.45 18.09
CA ILE A 24 9.40 -15.90 19.45
C ILE A 24 8.82 -16.79 20.54
N GLY A 25 8.12 -17.88 20.17
CA GLY A 25 7.51 -18.83 21.13
C GLY A 25 6.34 -18.26 21.92
N GLN A 26 5.69 -17.19 21.44
CA GLN A 26 4.62 -16.52 22.18
C GLN A 26 3.55 -15.97 21.22
N HIS A 27 2.31 -15.87 21.71
CA HIS A 27 1.21 -15.28 20.95
C HIS A 27 1.46 -13.81 20.62
N VAL A 28 1.09 -13.40 19.41
CA VAL A 28 1.24 -12.02 18.91
C VAL A 28 -0.08 -11.47 18.38
N PHE A 29 -0.28 -10.18 18.55
CA PHE A 29 -1.51 -9.47 18.18
C PHE A 29 -1.19 -8.48 17.06
N PRO A 30 -1.74 -8.62 15.84
CA PRO A 30 -1.52 -7.66 14.78
C PRO A 30 -2.25 -6.35 15.10
N ILE A 31 -1.53 -5.23 15.02
CA ILE A 31 -2.07 -3.90 15.30
C ILE A 31 -2.67 -3.27 14.05
N HIS A 32 -2.02 -3.48 12.92
CA HIS A 32 -2.48 -3.00 11.63
C HIS A 32 -2.17 -4.02 10.53
N ARG A 33 -2.54 -3.72 9.31
CA ARG A 33 -2.29 -4.57 8.15
C ARG A 33 -1.72 -3.77 6.99
N LEU A 34 -0.93 -4.43 6.18
CA LEU A 34 -0.51 -3.97 4.86
C LEU A 34 -1.34 -4.66 3.78
N ASP A 35 -1.50 -4.02 2.63
CA ASP A 35 -2.00 -4.70 1.44
C ASP A 35 -1.05 -5.85 1.07
N ARG A 36 -1.59 -6.95 0.54
CA ARG A 36 -0.81 -8.16 0.20
C ARG A 36 0.50 -7.89 -0.58
N PRO A 37 0.51 -7.00 -1.61
CA PRO A 37 1.73 -6.71 -2.36
C PRO A 37 2.63 -5.64 -1.72
N THR A 38 2.19 -4.96 -0.65
CA THR A 38 2.96 -3.93 0.04
C THR A 38 3.97 -4.57 0.98
N SER A 39 5.21 -4.08 0.98
CA SER A 39 6.25 -4.49 1.93
C SER A 39 6.46 -3.45 3.02
N GLY A 40 7.29 -3.77 4.01
CA GLY A 40 7.75 -2.82 5.02
C GLY A 40 7.34 -3.16 6.44
N VAL A 41 7.29 -2.13 7.29
CA VAL A 41 7.04 -2.25 8.73
C VAL A 41 5.63 -2.76 9.01
N LEU A 42 5.56 -3.80 9.85
CA LEU A 42 4.32 -4.38 10.35
C LEU A 42 4.42 -4.58 11.85
N LEU A 43 3.53 -3.94 12.61
CA LEU A 43 3.59 -3.89 14.07
C LEU A 43 2.69 -4.97 14.70
N PHE A 44 3.25 -5.65 15.69
CA PHE A 44 2.53 -6.60 16.53
C PHE A 44 2.73 -6.27 18.01
N ALA A 45 1.72 -6.46 18.83
CA ALA A 45 1.84 -6.43 20.28
C ALA A 45 2.06 -7.85 20.83
N LEU A 46 2.71 -7.94 22.00
CA LEU A 46 3.01 -9.20 22.67
C LEU A 46 1.92 -9.60 23.69
N ASN A 47 0.98 -8.71 23.98
CA ASN A 47 -0.18 -8.99 24.81
C ASN A 47 -1.40 -8.17 24.36
N SER A 48 -2.58 -8.55 24.83
CA SER A 48 -3.85 -7.92 24.44
C SER A 48 -4.03 -6.50 24.97
N GLU A 49 -3.45 -6.17 26.11
CA GLU A 49 -3.52 -4.84 26.71
C GLU A 49 -2.79 -3.81 25.84
N ILE A 50 -1.54 -4.10 25.49
CA ILE A 50 -0.77 -3.26 24.56
C ILE A 50 -1.43 -3.20 23.17
N ALA A 51 -1.99 -4.32 22.70
CA ALA A 51 -2.72 -4.32 21.43
C ALA A 51 -3.89 -3.32 21.45
N ASN A 52 -4.69 -3.31 22.51
CA ASN A 52 -5.81 -2.38 22.66
C ASN A 52 -5.33 -0.91 22.71
N LEU A 53 -4.28 -0.62 23.49
CA LEU A 53 -3.71 0.74 23.55
C LEU A 53 -3.22 1.22 22.19
N MET A 54 -2.50 0.37 21.47
CA MET A 54 -2.01 0.69 20.13
C MET A 54 -3.15 0.88 19.12
N CYS A 55 -4.16 0.01 19.13
CA CYS A 55 -5.34 0.17 18.27
C CYS A 55 -6.04 1.50 18.51
N GLN A 56 -6.20 1.94 19.76
CA GLN A 56 -6.76 3.25 20.08
C GLN A 56 -5.95 4.39 19.47
N GLN A 57 -4.63 4.34 19.49
CA GLN A 57 -3.77 5.34 18.85
C GLN A 57 -3.97 5.38 17.33
N PHE A 58 -4.13 4.23 16.68
CA PHE A 58 -4.45 4.15 15.25
C PHE A 58 -5.83 4.74 14.94
N GLU A 59 -6.84 4.47 15.77
CA GLU A 59 -8.19 5.03 15.64
C GLU A 59 -8.22 6.54 15.83
N GLN A 60 -7.46 7.05 16.80
CA GLN A 60 -7.31 8.48 17.09
C GLN A 60 -6.41 9.20 16.07
N LYS A 61 -5.83 8.48 15.11
CA LYS A 61 -4.92 9.00 14.07
C LYS A 61 -3.66 9.68 14.65
N THR A 62 -3.23 9.28 15.84
CA THR A 62 -2.01 9.82 16.49
C THR A 62 -0.73 9.14 15.95
N VAL A 63 -0.85 7.98 15.34
CA VAL A 63 0.27 7.26 14.72
C VAL A 63 0.60 7.88 13.37
N GLN A 64 1.80 8.43 13.25
CA GLN A 64 2.33 8.91 11.99
C GLN A 64 2.88 7.74 11.19
N LYS A 65 2.54 7.69 9.91
CA LYS A 65 2.96 6.62 9.00
C LYS A 65 3.58 7.23 7.75
N SER A 66 4.70 6.69 7.31
CA SER A 66 5.23 7.05 6.00
C SER A 66 5.52 5.83 5.15
N TYR A 67 5.40 6.03 3.85
CA TYR A 67 5.64 5.02 2.84
C TYR A 67 6.56 5.59 1.77
N LEU A 68 7.43 4.75 1.22
CA LEU A 68 8.18 5.05 0.01
C LEU A 68 7.53 4.35 -1.18
N ALA A 69 7.40 5.06 -2.29
CA ALA A 69 6.89 4.49 -3.52
C ALA A 69 7.69 4.96 -4.73
N ILE A 70 7.77 4.11 -5.75
CA ILE A 70 8.22 4.53 -7.07
C ILE A 70 6.98 4.65 -7.96
N VAL A 71 6.80 5.83 -8.55
CA VAL A 71 5.64 6.18 -9.35
C VAL A 71 6.01 6.52 -10.78
N ARG A 72 5.06 6.40 -11.71
CA ARG A 72 5.22 6.80 -13.11
C ARG A 72 5.26 8.31 -13.24
N GLY A 73 6.15 8.81 -14.09
CA GLY A 73 6.27 10.22 -14.45
C GLY A 73 7.11 11.01 -13.45
N TYR A 74 7.26 12.29 -13.73
CA TYR A 74 7.95 13.22 -12.85
C TYR A 74 6.95 13.84 -11.86
N LEU A 75 7.16 13.58 -10.59
CA LEU A 75 6.42 14.18 -9.48
C LEU A 75 7.44 14.79 -8.52
N GLN A 76 7.54 16.11 -8.54
CA GLN A 76 8.47 16.90 -7.73
C GLN A 76 7.71 17.78 -6.75
N GLY A 77 8.41 18.22 -5.70
CA GLY A 77 7.83 19.07 -4.66
C GLY A 77 6.90 18.30 -3.74
N GLU A 78 6.15 19.05 -2.97
CA GLU A 78 5.20 18.56 -1.98
C GLU A 78 3.76 18.88 -2.40
N GLY A 79 2.83 18.08 -1.93
CA GLY A 79 1.41 18.33 -2.15
C GLY A 79 0.52 17.41 -1.33
N GLN A 80 -0.77 17.68 -1.41
CA GLN A 80 -1.80 16.92 -0.72
C GLN A 80 -2.84 16.41 -1.72
N ILE A 81 -3.23 15.17 -1.57
CA ILE A 81 -4.32 14.54 -2.31
C ILE A 81 -5.49 14.41 -1.35
N ASP A 82 -6.46 15.31 -1.46
CA ASP A 82 -7.75 15.22 -0.78
C ASP A 82 -8.79 14.73 -1.79
N TYR A 83 -8.99 13.42 -1.80
CA TYR A 83 -9.90 12.77 -2.75
C TYR A 83 -10.66 11.62 -2.08
N PRO A 84 -11.97 11.80 -1.83
CA PRO A 84 -12.79 10.78 -1.16
C PRO A 84 -12.84 9.47 -1.93
N LEU A 85 -12.73 8.36 -1.23
CA LEU A 85 -12.66 7.03 -1.82
C LEU A 85 -13.93 6.22 -1.57
N LYS A 86 -14.56 5.74 -2.66
CA LYS A 86 -15.65 4.76 -2.56
C LYS A 86 -15.16 3.48 -1.89
N ILE A 87 -16.00 2.88 -1.07
CA ILE A 87 -15.72 1.59 -0.44
C ILE A 87 -15.58 0.54 -1.55
N GLN A 88 -14.48 -0.18 -1.53
CA GLN A 88 -14.29 -1.34 -2.40
C GLN A 88 -14.60 -2.59 -1.60
N LEU A 89 -15.75 -3.18 -1.91
CA LEU A 89 -16.17 -4.45 -1.34
C LEU A 89 -15.36 -5.59 -1.97
N ASP A 90 -14.91 -6.52 -1.15
CA ASP A 90 -14.44 -7.81 -1.64
C ASP A 90 -15.67 -8.66 -1.99
N LYS A 91 -15.82 -9.02 -3.28
CA LYS A 91 -16.97 -9.80 -3.80
C LYS A 91 -17.28 -11.06 -2.99
N ILE A 92 -16.32 -11.57 -2.25
CA ILE A 92 -16.46 -12.80 -1.47
C ILE A 92 -16.64 -12.50 0.03
N ALA A 93 -15.91 -11.52 0.59
CA ALA A 93 -15.97 -11.17 2.02
C ALA A 93 -17.21 -10.33 2.37
N ASP A 94 -17.63 -9.48 1.43
CA ASP A 94 -18.64 -8.45 1.67
C ASP A 94 -19.97 -8.75 0.98
N LYS A 95 -20.34 -10.03 0.83
CA LYS A 95 -21.58 -10.46 0.13
C LYS A 95 -22.86 -9.77 0.60
N PHE A 96 -22.87 -9.25 1.82
CA PHE A 96 -24.02 -8.58 2.44
C PHE A 96 -23.80 -7.09 2.68
N ALA A 97 -22.66 -6.53 2.25
CA ALA A 97 -22.39 -5.12 2.43
C ALA A 97 -23.11 -4.28 1.37
N GLN A 98 -23.74 -3.19 1.79
CA GLN A 98 -24.42 -2.26 0.88
C GLN A 98 -23.41 -1.55 -0.01
N GLU A 99 -23.59 -1.64 -1.34
CA GLU A 99 -22.74 -1.00 -2.36
C GLU A 99 -22.89 0.53 -2.39
N ASP A 100 -23.97 1.08 -1.85
CA ASP A 100 -24.34 2.50 -1.96
C ASP A 100 -23.84 3.40 -0.84
N LYS A 101 -22.74 3.03 -0.15
CA LYS A 101 -22.14 3.94 0.83
C LYS A 101 -21.43 5.09 0.11
N ALA A 102 -21.71 6.31 0.59
CA ALA A 102 -21.00 7.51 0.11
C ALA A 102 -19.47 7.36 0.18
N PRO A 103 -18.73 8.00 -0.73
CA PRO A 103 -17.27 8.04 -0.65
C PRO A 103 -16.81 8.52 0.73
N GLN A 104 -15.81 7.87 1.27
CA GLN A 104 -15.24 8.21 2.57
C GLN A 104 -14.07 9.18 2.39
N GLU A 105 -13.97 10.16 3.27
CA GLU A 105 -12.82 11.06 3.35
C GLU A 105 -11.51 10.27 3.29
N ALA A 106 -10.61 10.73 2.42
CA ALA A 106 -9.29 10.15 2.27
C ALA A 106 -8.30 11.24 1.88
N VAL A 107 -7.27 11.40 2.71
CA VAL A 107 -6.24 12.44 2.56
C VAL A 107 -4.85 11.80 2.63
N THR A 108 -3.98 12.17 1.69
CA THR A 108 -2.58 11.72 1.64
C THR A 108 -1.69 12.91 1.26
N ASP A 109 -0.70 13.20 2.09
CA ASP A 109 0.37 14.12 1.72
C ASP A 109 1.46 13.35 0.97
N TYR A 110 2.13 14.04 0.04
CA TYR A 110 3.26 13.47 -0.68
C TYR A 110 4.42 14.45 -0.79
N GLU A 111 5.62 13.90 -0.92
CA GLU A 111 6.87 14.60 -1.17
C GLU A 111 7.64 13.87 -2.27
N GLY A 112 7.99 14.56 -3.35
CA GLY A 112 8.86 14.06 -4.40
C GLY A 112 10.31 14.12 -3.98
N LEU A 113 10.92 12.95 -3.75
CA LEU A 113 12.30 12.85 -3.24
C LEU A 113 13.35 12.85 -4.35
N ASN A 114 13.08 12.14 -5.45
CA ASN A 114 14.02 12.03 -6.56
C ASN A 114 13.29 11.66 -7.85
N ILE A 115 13.93 11.95 -8.99
CA ILE A 115 13.43 11.62 -10.32
C ILE A 115 14.49 10.89 -11.12
N VAL A 116 14.08 10.00 -12.01
CA VAL A 116 14.95 9.28 -12.93
C VAL A 116 14.31 9.14 -14.29
N GLU A 117 15.12 9.26 -15.33
CA GLU A 117 14.74 8.92 -16.70
C GLU A 117 15.54 7.69 -17.16
N MET A 118 14.81 6.66 -17.56
CA MET A 118 15.40 5.38 -17.98
C MET A 118 15.47 5.31 -19.51
N PRO A 119 16.59 4.79 -20.09
CA PRO A 119 16.83 4.80 -21.54
C PRO A 119 16.13 3.63 -22.25
N TYR A 120 14.84 3.41 -21.95
CA TYR A 120 14.05 2.42 -22.69
C TYR A 120 12.64 2.97 -23.00
N ALA A 121 12.16 2.55 -24.15
CA ALA A 121 10.88 3.04 -24.68
C ALA A 121 9.68 2.33 -24.05
N VAL A 122 8.62 3.08 -23.75
CA VAL A 122 7.31 2.51 -23.43
C VAL A 122 6.23 3.28 -24.18
N GLY A 123 5.46 2.56 -24.99
CA GLY A 123 4.47 3.14 -25.88
C GLY A 123 5.11 4.06 -26.92
N ARG A 124 4.66 5.32 -26.96
CA ARG A 124 5.15 6.31 -27.94
C ARG A 124 6.40 7.08 -27.48
N TYR A 125 6.83 6.90 -26.27
CA TYR A 125 7.96 7.64 -25.68
C TYR A 125 9.22 6.79 -25.77
N GLN A 126 10.35 7.43 -26.14
CA GLN A 126 11.65 6.78 -26.27
C GLN A 126 12.34 6.52 -24.94
N THR A 127 11.90 7.20 -23.90
CA THR A 127 12.40 7.06 -22.52
C THR A 127 11.25 6.91 -21.57
N THR A 128 11.51 6.35 -20.38
CA THR A 128 10.52 6.29 -19.30
C THR A 128 10.97 7.13 -18.11
N ARG A 129 10.00 7.67 -17.37
CA ARG A 129 10.24 8.60 -16.28
C ARG A 129 9.60 8.08 -15.02
N TYR A 130 10.35 8.12 -13.93
CA TYR A 130 9.89 7.66 -12.62
C TYR A 130 10.29 8.64 -11.54
N SER A 131 9.52 8.65 -10.46
CA SER A 131 9.85 9.41 -9.25
C SER A 131 9.84 8.49 -8.03
N LEU A 132 10.81 8.67 -7.16
CA LEU A 132 10.77 8.19 -5.79
C LEU A 132 9.99 9.22 -4.98
N VAL A 133 8.94 8.79 -4.29
CA VAL A 133 8.08 9.68 -3.50
C VAL A 133 7.88 9.12 -2.09
N LYS A 134 7.78 10.01 -1.12
CA LYS A 134 7.31 9.73 0.23
C LYS A 134 5.81 10.02 0.28
N LEU A 135 5.04 9.12 0.87
CA LEU A 135 3.60 9.22 1.01
C LEU A 135 3.23 9.15 2.49
N ILE A 136 2.44 10.11 2.97
CA ILE A 136 2.06 10.25 4.37
C ILE A 136 0.52 10.24 4.44
N PRO A 137 -0.10 9.05 4.64
CA PRO A 137 -1.56 8.95 4.72
C PRO A 137 -2.10 9.52 6.04
N GLN A 138 -2.95 10.53 5.96
CA GLN A 138 -3.69 11.10 7.10
C GLN A 138 -4.92 10.24 7.47
N THR A 139 -5.39 9.44 6.55
CA THR A 139 -6.50 8.49 6.69
C THR A 139 -6.04 7.08 6.28
N GLY A 140 -6.84 6.04 6.54
CA GLY A 140 -6.46 4.64 6.28
C GLY A 140 -7.51 3.87 5.49
N ARG A 141 -7.84 4.27 4.25
CA ARG A 141 -8.81 3.56 3.42
C ARG A 141 -8.16 2.43 2.63
N LYS A 142 -8.94 1.42 2.26
CA LYS A 142 -8.46 0.28 1.47
C LYS A 142 -7.79 0.76 0.18
N HIS A 143 -6.54 0.35 -0.02
CA HIS A 143 -5.68 0.72 -1.15
C HIS A 143 -5.51 2.24 -1.35
N GLN A 144 -5.61 3.04 -0.28
CA GLN A 144 -5.66 4.50 -0.38
C GLN A 144 -4.50 5.08 -1.19
N LEU A 145 -3.25 4.79 -0.83
CA LEU A 145 -2.07 5.32 -1.51
C LEU A 145 -2.05 4.96 -3.00
N ARG A 146 -2.37 3.72 -3.32
CA ARG A 146 -2.41 3.22 -4.70
C ARG A 146 -3.46 3.94 -5.54
N ARG A 147 -4.64 4.18 -4.98
CA ARG A 147 -5.77 4.88 -5.62
C ARG A 147 -5.51 6.37 -5.76
N HIS A 148 -4.93 7.01 -4.73
CA HIS A 148 -4.56 8.42 -4.76
C HIS A 148 -3.48 8.70 -5.80
N MET A 149 -2.43 7.90 -5.85
CA MET A 149 -1.38 8.06 -6.85
C MET A 149 -1.90 7.84 -8.28
N LYS A 150 -2.82 6.89 -8.48
CA LYS A 150 -3.53 6.76 -9.76
C LYS A 150 -4.37 8.00 -10.08
N HIS A 151 -5.07 8.56 -9.09
CA HIS A 151 -5.93 9.73 -9.26
C HIS A 151 -5.18 10.94 -9.81
N ILE A 152 -3.98 11.20 -9.30
CA ILE A 152 -3.11 12.28 -9.79
C ILE A 152 -2.24 11.89 -10.99
N PHE A 153 -2.54 10.80 -11.70
CA PHE A 153 -1.86 10.29 -12.88
C PHE A 153 -0.41 9.84 -12.69
N HIS A 154 -0.01 9.58 -11.45
CA HIS A 154 1.29 9.02 -11.06
C HIS A 154 1.13 7.62 -10.42
N PRO A 155 0.58 6.62 -11.14
CA PRO A 155 0.35 5.31 -10.55
C PRO A 155 1.66 4.67 -10.08
N ILE A 156 1.57 3.91 -8.98
CA ILE A 156 2.70 3.19 -8.40
C ILE A 156 3.12 2.07 -9.35
N LEU A 157 4.43 1.91 -9.56
CA LEU A 157 4.99 0.86 -10.40
C LEU A 157 4.74 -0.52 -9.78
N GLY A 158 4.53 -1.51 -10.64
CA GLY A 158 4.24 -2.88 -10.24
C GLY A 158 2.83 -3.08 -9.68
N ASP A 159 1.99 -2.04 -9.66
CA ASP A 159 0.58 -2.17 -9.26
C ASP A 159 -0.24 -2.82 -10.38
N THR A 160 -0.71 -4.04 -10.16
CA THR A 160 -1.50 -4.80 -11.15
C THR A 160 -2.97 -4.38 -11.21
N GLN A 161 -3.47 -3.64 -10.21
CA GLN A 161 -4.87 -3.23 -10.12
C GLN A 161 -5.09 -1.76 -10.52
N TYR A 162 -4.17 -0.88 -10.09
CA TYR A 162 -4.31 0.57 -10.30
C TYR A 162 -3.19 1.15 -11.17
N GLY A 163 -2.17 0.36 -11.49
CA GLY A 163 -0.99 0.76 -12.23
C GLY A 163 -1.19 0.82 -13.73
N ASP A 164 -0.10 1.12 -14.41
CA ASP A 164 0.01 1.11 -15.87
C ASP A 164 0.67 -0.20 -16.32
N LEU A 165 -0.09 -1.05 -17.02
CA LEU A 165 0.37 -2.38 -17.42
C LEU A 165 1.55 -2.33 -18.39
N HIS A 166 1.64 -1.31 -19.26
CA HIS A 166 2.76 -1.17 -20.20
C HIS A 166 4.04 -0.81 -19.45
N GLN A 167 3.95 0.12 -18.49
CA GLN A 167 5.07 0.48 -17.63
C GLN A 167 5.51 -0.70 -16.76
N ASN A 168 4.56 -1.44 -16.18
CA ASN A 168 4.86 -2.60 -15.35
C ASN A 168 5.57 -3.70 -16.14
N ARG A 169 5.16 -3.96 -17.38
CA ARG A 169 5.80 -4.94 -18.28
C ARG A 169 7.22 -4.52 -18.61
N ALA A 170 7.43 -3.28 -19.07
CA ALA A 170 8.75 -2.76 -19.38
C ALA A 170 9.69 -2.79 -18.17
N LEU A 171 9.19 -2.41 -17.00
CA LEU A 171 9.95 -2.50 -15.75
C LEU A 171 10.39 -3.94 -15.47
N THR A 172 9.49 -4.91 -15.61
CA THR A 172 9.81 -6.33 -15.42
C THR A 172 10.86 -6.83 -16.42
N GLU A 173 10.74 -6.46 -17.69
CA GLU A 173 11.67 -6.84 -18.75
C GLU A 173 13.08 -6.30 -18.50
N HIS A 174 13.20 -5.06 -17.99
CA HIS A 174 14.49 -4.41 -17.79
C HIS A 174 15.12 -4.65 -16.40
N SER A 175 14.32 -4.89 -15.37
CA SER A 175 14.81 -5.06 -13.99
C SER A 175 14.63 -6.48 -13.42
N GLY A 176 13.84 -7.33 -14.04
CA GLY A 176 13.43 -8.63 -13.50
C GLY A 176 12.46 -8.53 -12.31
N CYS A 177 12.05 -7.33 -11.91
CA CYS A 177 11.25 -7.11 -10.71
C CYS A 177 9.75 -7.01 -11.02
N GLN A 178 8.94 -7.85 -10.35
CA GLN A 178 7.48 -7.93 -10.57
C GLN A 178 6.65 -7.48 -9.35
N ARG A 179 7.29 -6.94 -8.30
CA ARG A 179 6.58 -6.52 -7.08
C ARG A 179 5.92 -5.15 -7.22
N LEU A 180 4.97 -4.86 -6.34
CA LEU A 180 4.50 -3.49 -6.09
C LEU A 180 5.64 -2.67 -5.45
N PHE A 181 5.96 -1.51 -6.01
CA PHE A 181 6.96 -0.58 -5.48
C PHE A 181 6.33 0.37 -4.47
N LEU A 182 5.76 -0.22 -3.42
CA LEU A 182 5.22 0.47 -2.24
C LEU A 182 5.77 -0.20 -0.98
N HIS A 183 6.38 0.58 -0.12
CA HIS A 183 7.04 0.11 1.09
C HIS A 183 6.62 0.96 2.29
N ALA A 184 6.09 0.34 3.34
CA ALA A 184 5.85 1.00 4.62
C ALA A 184 7.22 1.25 5.29
N ASP A 185 7.63 2.50 5.32
CA ASP A 185 8.97 2.91 5.76
C ASP A 185 9.04 3.13 7.26
N THR A 186 8.10 3.91 7.80
CA THR A 186 8.02 4.21 9.23
C THR A 186 6.60 4.16 9.79
N LEU A 187 6.55 3.88 11.10
CA LEU A 187 5.36 3.95 11.97
C LEU A 187 5.69 4.72 13.22
#